data_f306d8fe995ea27c7fe717b15e54a368
#
_entry.id   f306d8fe995ea27c7fe717b15e54a368
#
_cell.length_a   1.000
_cell.length_b   1.000
_cell.length_c   1.000
_cell.angle_alpha   90.00
_cell.angle_beta   90.00
_cell.angle_gamma   90.00
#
_symmetry.space_group_name_H-M   'P 1'
#
loop_
_entity.id
_entity.type
_entity.pdbx_description
1 polymer ?
#
loop_
_entity_poly.entity_id
_entity_poly.type
_entity_poly.pdbx_seq_one_letter_code
_entity_poly.pdbx_strand_id
1 'polypeptide(L)'
;MSRDFEELDYRETALGDLSLRRRRMLSLGVEIFEVKLGEAFLMSSLFHEVEEALAHLGLAELKGESWDVVVGGLGLGYTAAAALEHREVASLLIVDALAPVIEWHQRGLVPLGEKLTGDPRCRMLHADFFELAQSAEGFAPEEPGRKFHAVLLDIDHSPSDLLHPRNAAFYQADGLRALAGHLHPGGVFALWSDDPPDEEFLGLLGNAFANARAHVVTFPNPLTEGDSASTVYVADKS
;
A
#
# COMPACT_ATOMS: atom_id res chain seq x y z
N MET A 1 8.34 30.98 11.48
CA MET A 1 7.46 29.83 11.32
C MET A 1 7.37 29.14 12.66
N SER A 2 6.19 28.68 13.05
CA SER A 2 6.04 27.91 14.29
C SER A 2 6.91 26.65 14.19
N ARG A 3 7.60 26.30 15.29
CA ARG A 3 8.34 25.02 15.35
C ARG A 3 7.42 23.78 15.28
N ASP A 4 6.12 24.00 15.32
CA ASP A 4 5.08 22.97 15.41
C ASP A 4 4.45 22.61 14.06
N PHE A 5 4.82 23.30 12.97
CA PHE A 5 4.35 23.03 11.61
C PHE A 5 5.41 23.42 10.58
N GLU A 6 5.68 22.50 9.64
CA GLU A 6 6.59 22.71 8.54
C GLU A 6 6.06 21.97 7.29
N GLU A 7 5.99 22.67 6.17
CA GLU A 7 5.81 22.05 4.86
C GLU A 7 7.19 21.65 4.34
N LEU A 8 7.44 20.35 4.27
CA LEU A 8 8.73 19.80 3.88
C LEU A 8 8.92 19.79 2.36
N ASP A 9 7.83 19.54 1.62
CA ASP A 9 7.83 19.58 0.16
C ASP A 9 6.42 19.88 -0.37
N TYR A 10 6.35 20.52 -1.53
CA TYR A 10 5.12 20.78 -2.29
C TYR A 10 5.42 20.63 -3.77
N ARG A 11 4.59 19.84 -4.49
CA ARG A 11 4.75 19.55 -5.92
C ARG A 11 3.42 19.54 -6.63
N GLU A 12 3.35 20.21 -7.76
CA GLU A 12 2.27 20.01 -8.72
C GLU A 12 2.49 18.68 -9.45
N THR A 13 1.48 17.80 -9.44
CA THR A 13 1.52 16.50 -10.13
C THR A 13 0.34 16.35 -11.08
N ALA A 14 0.39 15.34 -11.95
CA ALA A 14 -0.72 15.03 -12.84
C ALA A 14 -2.01 14.60 -12.10
N LEU A 15 -1.89 14.15 -10.85
CA LEU A 15 -3.02 13.76 -10.00
C LEU A 15 -3.50 14.90 -9.09
N GLY A 16 -2.80 16.02 -9.05
CA GLY A 16 -3.10 17.19 -8.21
C GLY A 16 -1.89 17.66 -7.42
N ASP A 17 -2.10 18.66 -6.60
CA ASP A 17 -1.05 19.26 -5.76
C ASP A 17 -0.71 18.32 -4.60
N LEU A 18 0.51 17.84 -4.56
CA LEU A 18 1.01 16.93 -3.55
C LEU A 18 1.84 17.70 -2.52
N SER A 19 1.54 17.52 -1.23
CA SER A 19 2.32 18.12 -0.14
C SER A 19 2.73 17.11 0.92
N LEU A 20 3.97 17.24 1.40
CA LEU A 20 4.48 16.55 2.59
C LEU A 20 4.63 17.58 3.71
N ARG A 21 4.01 17.28 4.84
CA ARG A 21 4.01 18.16 6.02
C ARG A 21 4.49 17.42 7.24
N ARG A 22 5.19 18.15 8.09
CA ARG A 22 5.58 17.70 9.42
C ARG A 22 4.98 18.63 10.44
N ARG A 23 4.30 18.10 11.46
CA ARG A 23 3.77 18.92 12.54
C ARG A 23 3.87 18.21 13.87
N ARG A 24 3.98 19.00 14.93
CA ARG A 24 3.89 18.50 16.29
C ARG A 24 2.45 18.54 16.77
N MET A 25 1.90 17.39 17.12
CA MET A 25 0.59 17.28 17.74
C MET A 25 0.74 17.53 19.25
N LEU A 26 0.43 18.74 19.72
CA LEU A 26 0.68 19.17 21.09
C LEU A 26 -0.12 18.36 22.11
N SER A 27 -1.33 17.92 21.78
CA SER A 27 -2.19 17.11 22.65
C SER A 27 -1.59 15.75 22.99
N LEU A 28 -0.80 15.17 22.10
CA LEU A 28 -0.16 13.86 22.24
C LEU A 28 1.35 13.97 22.47
N GLY A 29 1.94 15.14 22.25
CA GLY A 29 3.38 15.36 22.39
C GLY A 29 4.24 14.69 21.29
N VAL A 30 3.64 14.22 20.20
CA VAL A 30 4.30 13.49 19.10
C VAL A 30 4.49 14.38 17.87
N GLU A 31 5.51 14.05 17.07
CA GLU A 31 5.71 14.60 15.74
C GLU A 31 5.06 13.67 14.73
N ILE A 32 4.30 14.22 13.79
CA ILE A 32 3.62 13.46 12.76
C ILE A 32 3.95 14.01 11.37
N PHE A 33 3.96 13.10 10.41
CA PHE A 33 4.09 13.37 8.98
C PHE A 33 2.74 13.16 8.32
N GLU A 34 2.36 14.06 7.42
CA GLU A 34 1.08 14.03 6.72
C GLU A 34 1.32 14.22 5.22
N VAL A 35 0.62 13.42 4.41
CA VAL A 35 0.61 13.54 2.96
C VAL A 35 -0.78 13.95 2.51
N LYS A 36 -0.84 14.99 1.67
CA LYS A 36 -2.08 15.45 1.04
C LYS A 36 -1.92 15.49 -0.48
N LEU A 37 -3.02 15.19 -1.19
CA LEU A 37 -3.15 15.35 -2.63
C LEU A 37 -4.36 16.26 -2.90
N GLY A 38 -4.10 17.50 -3.30
CA GLY A 38 -5.11 18.55 -3.33
C GLY A 38 -5.74 18.75 -1.97
N GLU A 39 -7.06 18.66 -1.90
CA GLU A 39 -7.80 18.73 -0.63
C GLU A 39 -7.89 17.37 0.08
N ALA A 40 -7.59 16.25 -0.61
CA ALA A 40 -7.64 14.92 -0.03
C ALA A 40 -6.47 14.70 0.94
N PHE A 41 -6.80 14.19 2.12
CA PHE A 41 -5.83 13.70 3.09
C PHE A 41 -5.54 12.24 2.77
N LEU A 42 -4.31 11.93 2.35
CA LEU A 42 -3.96 10.57 1.96
C LEU A 42 -3.58 9.72 3.16
N MET A 43 -2.67 10.21 4.00
CA MET A 43 -2.19 9.44 5.15
C MET A 43 -1.48 10.30 6.19
N SER A 44 -1.31 9.72 7.38
CA SER A 44 -0.53 10.26 8.49
C SER A 44 0.32 9.18 9.15
N SER A 45 1.48 9.56 9.64
CA SER A 45 2.29 8.67 10.49
C SER A 45 1.70 8.44 11.89
N LEU A 46 0.54 9.02 12.20
CA LEU A 46 -0.16 8.79 13.47
C LEU A 46 -0.89 7.45 13.50
N PHE A 47 -1.37 7.01 12.35
CA PHE A 47 -2.11 5.76 12.19
C PHE A 47 -1.43 4.95 11.09
N HIS A 48 -0.96 3.77 11.39
CA HIS A 48 -0.26 2.88 10.45
C HIS A 48 -0.45 1.40 10.79
N GLU A 49 -1.27 1.12 11.81
CA GLU A 49 -1.49 -0.24 12.30
C GLU A 49 -2.10 -1.13 11.22
N VAL A 50 -2.94 -0.58 10.35
CA VAL A 50 -3.63 -1.35 9.32
C VAL A 50 -2.74 -1.60 8.11
N GLU A 51 -1.87 -0.66 7.75
CA GLU A 51 -0.84 -0.81 6.72
C GLU A 51 0.18 -1.89 7.14
N GLU A 52 0.56 -1.92 8.42
CA GLU A 52 1.40 -2.98 8.96
C GLU A 52 0.66 -4.33 8.96
N ALA A 53 -0.62 -4.33 9.38
CA ALA A 53 -1.46 -5.53 9.36
C ALA A 53 -1.68 -6.07 7.93
N LEU A 54 -1.79 -5.21 6.91
CA LEU A 54 -1.86 -5.61 5.51
C LEU A 54 -0.70 -6.50 5.12
N ALA A 55 0.51 -6.11 5.47
CA ALA A 55 1.71 -6.91 5.20
C ALA A 55 1.71 -8.21 6.00
N HIS A 56 1.46 -8.15 7.30
CA HIS A 56 1.51 -9.33 8.16
C HIS A 56 0.42 -10.36 7.82
N LEU A 57 -0.83 -9.93 7.61
CA LEU A 57 -1.92 -10.82 7.25
C LEU A 57 -1.75 -11.42 5.85
N GLY A 58 -1.31 -10.61 4.87
CA GLY A 58 -1.06 -11.07 3.52
C GLY A 58 0.07 -12.10 3.46
N LEU A 59 1.18 -11.83 4.13
CA LEU A 59 2.36 -12.73 4.08
C LEU A 59 2.21 -13.97 4.97
N ALA A 60 1.37 -13.94 6.01
CA ALA A 60 1.12 -15.11 6.87
C ALA A 60 0.52 -16.31 6.13
N GLU A 61 -0.13 -16.07 4.99
CA GLU A 61 -0.73 -17.13 4.16
C GLU A 61 0.29 -17.84 3.27
N LEU A 62 1.47 -17.25 3.06
CA LEU A 62 2.51 -17.82 2.21
C LEU A 62 3.22 -18.99 2.89
N LYS A 63 3.68 -19.92 2.06
CA LYS A 63 4.49 -21.07 2.49
C LYS A 63 5.85 -21.01 1.84
N GLY A 64 6.84 -21.63 2.50
CA GLY A 64 8.21 -21.69 1.98
C GLY A 64 9.02 -20.45 2.35
N GLU A 65 10.07 -20.21 1.59
CA GLU A 65 11.06 -19.16 1.79
C GLU A 65 11.34 -18.44 0.45
N SER A 66 12.08 -17.33 0.51
CA SER A 66 12.51 -16.57 -0.67
C SER A 66 11.33 -15.96 -1.46
N TRP A 67 10.49 -15.22 -0.75
CA TRP A 67 9.33 -14.59 -1.36
C TRP A 67 9.69 -13.32 -2.13
N ASP A 68 9.18 -13.24 -3.36
CA ASP A 68 9.15 -12.03 -4.16
C ASP A 68 7.81 -11.33 -3.93
N VAL A 69 7.85 -10.11 -3.41
CA VAL A 69 6.67 -9.35 -2.99
C VAL A 69 6.56 -8.05 -3.78
N VAL A 70 5.34 -7.68 -4.17
CA VAL A 70 5.00 -6.36 -4.72
C VAL A 70 4.17 -5.60 -3.70
N VAL A 71 4.50 -4.33 -3.46
CA VAL A 71 3.65 -3.37 -2.76
C VAL A 71 3.20 -2.30 -3.75
N GLY A 72 1.89 -2.15 -3.91
CA GLY A 72 1.27 -1.06 -4.64
C GLY A 72 0.97 0.09 -3.68
N GLY A 73 1.58 1.25 -3.91
CA GLY A 73 1.56 2.40 -3.01
C GLY A 73 2.75 2.41 -2.04
N LEU A 74 3.50 3.50 -2.04
CA LEU A 74 4.64 3.71 -1.12
C LEU A 74 4.23 4.54 0.09
N GLY A 75 3.51 5.65 -0.14
CA GLY A 75 3.09 6.57 0.91
C GLY A 75 4.23 6.92 1.88
N LEU A 76 4.03 6.72 3.18
CA LEU A 76 5.06 6.87 4.21
C LEU A 76 5.87 5.58 4.44
N GLY A 77 5.52 4.46 3.78
CA GLY A 77 6.32 3.24 3.71
C GLY A 77 6.00 2.16 4.74
N TYR A 78 4.90 2.26 5.48
CA TYR A 78 4.59 1.33 6.57
C TYR A 78 4.32 -0.09 6.09
N THR A 79 3.51 -0.29 5.06
CA THR A 79 3.27 -1.61 4.43
C THR A 79 4.58 -2.25 3.97
N ALA A 80 5.43 -1.49 3.29
CA ALA A 80 6.71 -1.98 2.80
C ALA A 80 7.69 -2.32 3.94
N ALA A 81 7.75 -1.47 4.98
CA ALA A 81 8.61 -1.70 6.13
C ALA A 81 8.19 -2.93 6.94
N ALA A 82 6.88 -3.16 7.09
CA ALA A 82 6.34 -4.35 7.75
C ALA A 82 6.59 -5.62 6.92
N ALA A 83 6.46 -5.55 5.58
CA ALA A 83 6.80 -6.67 4.71
C ALA A 83 8.27 -7.08 4.84
N LEU A 84 9.20 -6.13 4.97
CA LEU A 84 10.63 -6.41 5.16
C LEU A 84 11.00 -7.00 6.54
N GLU A 85 10.09 -6.97 7.51
CA GLU A 85 10.28 -7.65 8.80
C GLU A 85 10.21 -9.17 8.67
N HIS A 86 9.56 -9.67 7.62
CA HIS A 86 9.57 -11.08 7.27
C HIS A 86 10.90 -11.43 6.60
N ARG A 87 11.69 -12.27 7.27
CA ARG A 87 13.01 -12.71 6.77
C ARG A 87 12.91 -13.56 5.50
N GLU A 88 11.75 -14.14 5.26
CA GLU A 88 11.41 -14.94 4.08
C GLU A 88 11.27 -14.08 2.82
N VAL A 89 11.05 -12.76 2.94
CA VAL A 89 11.03 -11.82 1.82
C VAL A 89 12.43 -11.68 1.24
N ALA A 90 12.63 -12.21 0.04
CA ALA A 90 13.90 -12.15 -0.69
C ALA A 90 14.00 -10.90 -1.58
N SER A 91 12.87 -10.45 -2.14
CA SER A 91 12.79 -9.20 -2.87
C SER A 91 11.46 -8.48 -2.63
N LEU A 92 11.51 -7.16 -2.54
CA LEU A 92 10.38 -6.28 -2.40
C LEU A 92 10.41 -5.22 -3.50
N LEU A 93 9.40 -5.23 -4.37
CA LEU A 93 9.19 -4.21 -5.38
C LEU A 93 8.05 -3.29 -4.93
N ILE A 94 8.33 -2.00 -4.73
CA ILE A 94 7.34 -0.99 -4.41
C ILE A 94 7.03 -0.21 -5.68
N VAL A 95 5.75 -0.10 -6.03
CA VAL A 95 5.29 0.62 -7.22
C VAL A 95 4.48 1.83 -6.75
N ASP A 96 4.89 3.03 -7.15
CA ASP A 96 4.19 4.27 -6.85
C ASP A 96 4.14 5.18 -8.08
N ALA A 97 2.96 5.77 -8.34
CA ALA A 97 2.74 6.67 -9.47
C ALA A 97 3.25 8.09 -9.21
N LEU A 98 3.54 8.44 -7.97
CA LEU A 98 3.97 9.77 -7.54
C LEU A 98 5.50 9.81 -7.34
N ALA A 99 6.24 10.21 -8.36
CA ALA A 99 7.69 10.35 -8.27
C ALA A 99 8.17 11.14 -7.03
N PRO A 100 7.50 12.24 -6.59
CA PRO A 100 7.89 12.95 -5.38
C PRO A 100 7.85 12.09 -4.12
N VAL A 101 6.93 11.13 -4.01
CA VAL A 101 6.84 10.22 -2.85
C VAL A 101 8.11 9.35 -2.78
N ILE A 102 8.55 8.81 -3.92
CA ILE A 102 9.81 8.06 -4.01
C ILE A 102 11.00 8.94 -3.65
N GLU A 103 11.05 10.17 -4.18
CA GLU A 103 12.11 11.16 -3.87
C GLU A 103 12.17 11.49 -2.37
N TRP A 104 11.04 11.59 -1.66
CA TRP A 104 11.02 11.85 -0.21
C TRP A 104 11.74 10.76 0.57
N HIS A 105 11.51 9.50 0.21
CA HIS A 105 12.23 8.37 0.81
C HIS A 105 13.72 8.41 0.52
N GLN A 106 14.09 8.65 -0.75
CA GLN A 106 15.49 8.74 -1.17
C GLN A 106 16.25 9.89 -0.51
N ARG A 107 15.55 10.99 -0.19
CA ARG A 107 16.11 12.17 0.50
C ARG A 107 16.05 12.09 2.02
N GLY A 108 15.46 11.03 2.58
CA GLY A 108 15.30 10.89 4.03
C GLY A 108 14.35 11.92 4.65
N LEU A 109 13.37 12.42 3.88
CA LEU A 109 12.38 13.40 4.38
C LEU A 109 11.25 12.75 5.17
N VAL A 110 11.08 11.45 5.08
CA VAL A 110 10.04 10.67 5.76
C VAL A 110 10.66 9.66 6.74
N PRO A 111 9.94 9.26 7.80
CA PRO A 111 10.52 8.46 8.89
C PRO A 111 11.16 7.15 8.45
N LEU A 112 10.56 6.47 7.47
CA LEU A 112 11.03 5.15 7.00
C LEU A 112 11.94 5.22 5.76
N GLY A 113 12.28 6.45 5.29
CA GLY A 113 13.08 6.65 4.08
C GLY A 113 14.39 5.89 4.09
N GLU A 114 15.22 6.08 5.12
CA GLU A 114 16.52 5.42 5.25
C GLU A 114 16.40 3.90 5.42
N LYS A 115 15.37 3.41 6.16
CA LYS A 115 15.13 1.97 6.34
C LYS A 115 14.86 1.29 4.99
N LEU A 116 13.98 1.89 4.17
CA LEU A 116 13.58 1.29 2.89
C LEU A 116 14.67 1.42 1.81
N THR A 117 15.30 2.58 1.70
CA THR A 117 16.36 2.80 0.69
C THR A 117 17.67 2.09 1.02
N GLY A 118 17.90 1.78 2.30
CA GLY A 118 19.08 1.05 2.78
C GLY A 118 18.93 -0.48 2.74
N ASP A 119 17.73 -1.03 2.57
CA ASP A 119 17.53 -2.48 2.51
C ASP A 119 17.80 -2.99 1.07
N PRO A 120 18.79 -3.88 0.88
CA PRO A 120 19.14 -4.36 -0.47
C PRO A 120 18.06 -5.19 -1.14
N ARG A 121 17.03 -5.65 -0.42
CA ARG A 121 15.88 -6.38 -0.94
C ARG A 121 14.85 -5.43 -1.56
N CYS A 122 14.88 -4.15 -1.18
CA CYS A 122 13.87 -3.15 -1.53
C CYS A 122 14.24 -2.40 -2.82
N ARG A 123 13.30 -2.35 -3.75
CA ARG A 123 13.40 -1.56 -4.97
C ARG A 123 12.12 -0.74 -5.16
N MET A 124 12.26 0.54 -5.46
CA MET A 124 11.16 1.45 -5.77
C MET A 124 11.06 1.67 -7.28
N LEU A 125 9.87 1.55 -7.84
CA LEU A 125 9.56 1.74 -9.25
C LEU A 125 8.54 2.87 -9.39
N HIS A 126 8.90 3.91 -10.12
CA HIS A 126 7.96 4.95 -10.52
C HIS A 126 7.13 4.46 -11.72
N ALA A 127 5.92 4.01 -11.46
CA ALA A 127 4.97 3.52 -12.47
C ALA A 127 3.54 3.52 -11.90
N ASP A 128 2.55 3.38 -12.77
CA ASP A 128 1.17 3.17 -12.37
C ASP A 128 0.93 1.69 -12.04
N PHE A 129 0.61 1.40 -10.78
CA PHE A 129 0.34 0.04 -10.32
C PHE A 129 -0.80 -0.63 -11.10
N PHE A 130 -1.88 0.11 -11.34
CA PHE A 130 -3.07 -0.44 -12.00
C PHE A 130 -2.84 -0.75 -13.48
N GLU A 131 -2.00 0.05 -14.15
CA GLU A 131 -1.56 -0.24 -15.51
C GLU A 131 -0.71 -1.51 -15.55
N LEU A 132 0.27 -1.65 -14.66
CA LEU A 132 1.12 -2.84 -14.58
C LEU A 132 0.32 -4.09 -14.22
N ALA A 133 -0.59 -4.00 -13.25
CA ALA A 133 -1.42 -5.13 -12.80
C ALA A 133 -2.34 -5.69 -13.91
N GLN A 134 -2.70 -4.85 -14.88
CA GLN A 134 -3.56 -5.22 -16.01
C GLN A 134 -2.78 -5.48 -17.31
N SER A 135 -1.48 -5.23 -17.33
CA SER A 135 -0.62 -5.47 -18.50
C SER A 135 -0.19 -6.93 -18.61
N ALA A 136 0.18 -7.35 -19.79
CA ALA A 136 0.76 -8.67 -20.00
C ALA A 136 2.20 -8.80 -19.50
N GLU A 137 2.92 -7.67 -19.44
CA GLU A 137 4.30 -7.57 -18.94
C GLU A 137 4.37 -7.68 -17.41
N GLY A 138 3.33 -7.23 -16.70
CA GLY A 138 3.25 -7.25 -15.25
C GLY A 138 4.15 -6.21 -14.58
N PHE A 139 4.55 -6.50 -13.34
CA PHE A 139 5.30 -5.57 -12.48
C PHE A 139 6.81 -5.50 -12.76
N ALA A 140 7.34 -6.38 -13.60
CA ALA A 140 8.76 -6.41 -13.99
C ALA A 140 8.88 -6.31 -15.51
N PRO A 141 8.76 -5.13 -16.13
CA PRO A 141 8.82 -4.98 -17.59
C PRO A 141 10.11 -5.49 -18.22
N GLU A 142 11.21 -5.49 -17.46
CA GLU A 142 12.50 -6.07 -17.85
C GLU A 142 12.52 -7.60 -17.83
N GLU A 143 11.58 -8.24 -17.16
CA GLU A 143 11.39 -9.69 -17.05
C GLU A 143 9.92 -10.05 -17.31
N PRO A 144 9.41 -9.91 -18.55
CA PRO A 144 7.99 -10.13 -18.87
C PRO A 144 7.51 -11.49 -18.41
N GLY A 145 6.37 -11.51 -17.72
CA GLY A 145 5.78 -12.73 -17.17
C GLY A 145 6.39 -13.23 -15.86
N ARG A 146 7.30 -12.47 -15.24
CA ARG A 146 7.73 -12.73 -13.86
C ARG A 146 6.53 -12.78 -12.94
N LYS A 147 6.51 -13.78 -12.06
CA LYS A 147 5.47 -13.96 -11.04
C LYS A 147 5.97 -13.62 -9.66
N PHE A 148 5.04 -13.29 -8.79
CA PHE A 148 5.31 -12.90 -7.43
C PHE A 148 4.58 -13.82 -6.45
N HIS A 149 5.07 -13.87 -5.22
CA HIS A 149 4.46 -14.65 -4.14
C HIS A 149 3.34 -13.87 -3.45
N ALA A 150 3.48 -12.55 -3.35
CA ALA A 150 2.42 -11.68 -2.84
C ALA A 150 2.34 -10.36 -3.59
N VAL A 151 1.13 -9.81 -3.66
CA VAL A 151 0.84 -8.43 -4.02
C VAL A 151 0.04 -7.81 -2.88
N LEU A 152 0.58 -6.74 -2.29
CA LEU A 152 -0.02 -5.97 -1.20
C LEU A 152 -0.42 -4.60 -1.74
N LEU A 153 -1.70 -4.28 -1.77
CA LEU A 153 -2.22 -3.05 -2.37
C LEU A 153 -2.69 -2.06 -1.32
N ASP A 154 -2.10 -0.87 -1.34
CA ASP A 154 -2.30 0.22 -0.40
C ASP A 154 -2.30 1.56 -1.14
N ILE A 155 -3.32 1.80 -1.99
CA ILE A 155 -3.41 3.01 -2.83
C ILE A 155 -4.73 3.74 -2.63
N ASP A 156 -5.87 3.11 -2.99
CA ASP A 156 -7.19 3.73 -2.89
C ASP A 156 -7.75 3.63 -1.48
N HIS A 157 -8.66 4.53 -1.09
CA HIS A 157 -9.27 4.50 0.24
C HIS A 157 -10.12 3.24 0.47
N SER A 158 -10.76 2.75 -0.58
CA SER A 158 -11.48 1.47 -0.60
C SER A 158 -11.76 1.05 -2.04
N PRO A 159 -12.25 -0.18 -2.30
CA PRO A 159 -12.69 -0.59 -3.63
C PRO A 159 -13.79 0.30 -4.24
N SER A 160 -14.52 1.06 -3.41
CA SER A 160 -15.61 1.98 -3.80
C SER A 160 -15.23 3.46 -3.70
N ASP A 161 -14.16 3.81 -2.98
CA ASP A 161 -13.63 5.19 -2.85
C ASP A 161 -12.21 5.29 -3.42
N LEU A 162 -12.14 5.69 -4.68
CA LEU A 162 -10.94 5.63 -5.50
C LEU A 162 -10.25 7.00 -5.59
N LEU A 163 -8.94 7.03 -5.47
CA LEU A 163 -8.13 8.25 -5.71
C LEU A 163 -8.28 8.76 -7.14
N HIS A 164 -8.53 7.86 -8.10
CA HIS A 164 -8.78 8.24 -9.48
C HIS A 164 -9.79 7.28 -10.14
N PRO A 165 -10.79 7.80 -10.90
CA PRO A 165 -11.83 6.96 -11.52
C PRO A 165 -11.32 5.85 -12.46
N ARG A 166 -10.12 6.01 -13.07
CA ARG A 166 -9.50 4.99 -13.94
C ARG A 166 -9.17 3.70 -13.19
N ASN A 167 -9.01 3.76 -11.86
CA ASN A 167 -8.70 2.58 -11.03
C ASN A 167 -9.87 1.60 -10.95
N ALA A 168 -11.11 2.06 -11.25
CA ALA A 168 -12.33 1.25 -11.13
C ALA A 168 -12.29 -0.07 -11.89
N ALA A 169 -11.65 -0.10 -13.05
CA ALA A 169 -11.54 -1.33 -13.86
C ALA A 169 -10.75 -2.44 -13.16
N PHE A 170 -9.78 -2.08 -12.31
CA PHE A 170 -9.00 -3.04 -11.53
C PHE A 170 -9.86 -3.81 -10.52
N TYR A 171 -10.80 -3.14 -9.86
CA TYR A 171 -11.67 -3.72 -8.83
C TYR A 171 -12.81 -4.57 -9.40
N GLN A 172 -12.84 -4.77 -10.71
CA GLN A 172 -13.78 -5.66 -11.39
C GLN A 172 -13.19 -7.05 -11.61
N ALA A 173 -14.04 -8.02 -11.90
CA ALA A 173 -13.63 -9.42 -12.06
C ALA A 173 -12.49 -9.63 -13.09
N ASP A 174 -12.44 -8.84 -14.16
CA ASP A 174 -11.39 -8.97 -15.19
C ASP A 174 -10.07 -8.39 -14.71
N GLY A 175 -10.07 -7.23 -14.02
CA GLY A 175 -8.88 -6.64 -13.42
C GLY A 175 -8.27 -7.54 -12.34
N LEU A 176 -9.10 -8.09 -11.47
CA LEU A 176 -8.66 -9.03 -10.42
C LEU A 176 -8.09 -10.34 -11.02
N ARG A 177 -8.68 -10.85 -12.12
CA ARG A 177 -8.12 -12.02 -12.85
C ARG A 177 -6.78 -11.69 -13.52
N ALA A 178 -6.64 -10.48 -14.08
CA ALA A 178 -5.37 -10.06 -14.66
C ALA A 178 -4.27 -10.02 -13.56
N LEU A 179 -4.56 -9.41 -12.42
CA LEU A 179 -3.66 -9.42 -11.26
C LEU A 179 -3.29 -10.84 -10.83
N ALA A 180 -4.28 -11.75 -10.71
CA ALA A 180 -4.02 -13.14 -10.36
C ALA A 180 -3.06 -13.82 -11.35
N GLY A 181 -3.03 -13.36 -12.60
CA GLY A 181 -2.08 -13.80 -13.63
C GLY A 181 -0.62 -13.56 -13.23
N HIS A 182 -0.32 -12.56 -12.42
CA HIS A 182 1.04 -12.19 -11.97
C HIS A 182 1.49 -12.90 -10.69
N LEU A 183 0.62 -13.71 -10.08
CA LEU A 183 0.97 -14.48 -8.89
C LEU A 183 1.37 -15.91 -9.23
N HIS A 184 2.24 -16.48 -8.40
CA HIS A 184 2.48 -17.93 -8.38
C HIS A 184 1.22 -18.68 -7.91
N PRO A 185 1.04 -19.99 -8.27
CA PRO A 185 0.08 -20.83 -7.57
C PRO A 185 0.34 -20.81 -6.06
N GLY A 186 -0.68 -20.62 -5.24
CA GLY A 186 -0.54 -20.41 -3.79
C GLY A 186 -0.03 -19.03 -3.39
N GLY A 187 0.13 -18.10 -4.33
CA GLY A 187 0.46 -16.71 -4.05
C GLY A 187 -0.73 -15.94 -3.50
N VAL A 188 -0.49 -14.79 -2.89
CA VAL A 188 -1.49 -14.03 -2.13
C VAL A 188 -1.68 -12.64 -2.71
N PHE A 189 -2.93 -12.23 -2.80
CA PHE A 189 -3.32 -10.82 -2.94
C PHE A 189 -3.90 -10.32 -1.62
N ALA A 190 -3.41 -9.20 -1.13
CA ALA A 190 -4.01 -8.50 0.01
C ALA A 190 -4.22 -7.02 -0.31
N LEU A 191 -5.29 -6.44 0.23
CA LEU A 191 -5.75 -5.08 -0.04
C LEU A 191 -6.16 -4.39 1.25
N TRP A 192 -5.67 -3.17 1.45
CA TRP A 192 -6.13 -2.25 2.49
C TRP A 192 -7.42 -1.53 2.07
N SER A 193 -8.31 -1.27 3.03
CA SER A 193 -9.53 -0.49 2.85
C SER A 193 -9.90 0.23 4.13
N ASP A 194 -10.22 1.52 4.05
CA ASP A 194 -10.71 2.31 5.19
C ASP A 194 -12.17 1.97 5.54
N ASP A 195 -12.91 1.39 4.60
CA ASP A 195 -14.31 1.00 4.79
C ASP A 195 -14.46 -0.32 5.55
N PRO A 196 -15.61 -0.56 6.20
CA PRO A 196 -16.00 -1.87 6.69
C PRO A 196 -16.00 -2.93 5.57
N PRO A 197 -15.98 -4.25 5.94
CA PRO A 197 -16.02 -5.31 4.94
C PRO A 197 -17.19 -5.17 3.95
N ASP A 198 -16.88 -5.24 2.67
CA ASP A 198 -17.83 -5.17 1.55
C ASP A 198 -18.04 -6.57 0.97
N GLU A 199 -19.25 -7.11 1.13
CA GLU A 199 -19.63 -8.44 0.66
C GLU A 199 -19.67 -8.54 -0.87
N GLU A 200 -19.97 -7.43 -1.58
CA GLU A 200 -19.95 -7.40 -3.04
C GLU A 200 -18.51 -7.54 -3.55
N PHE A 201 -17.58 -6.80 -2.95
CA PHE A 201 -16.17 -6.89 -3.29
C PHE A 201 -15.59 -8.25 -2.91
N LEU A 202 -15.96 -8.84 -1.75
CA LEU A 202 -15.58 -10.20 -1.39
C LEU A 202 -16.07 -11.22 -2.43
N GLY A 203 -17.28 -11.04 -2.95
CA GLY A 203 -17.80 -11.86 -4.04
C GLY A 203 -16.96 -11.72 -5.33
N LEU A 204 -16.53 -10.52 -5.68
CA LEU A 204 -15.64 -10.27 -6.82
C LEU A 204 -14.26 -10.92 -6.64
N LEU A 205 -13.68 -10.80 -5.44
CA LEU A 205 -12.43 -11.48 -5.09
C LEU A 205 -12.56 -13.01 -5.23
N GLY A 206 -13.66 -13.58 -4.69
CA GLY A 206 -13.94 -15.02 -4.77
C GLY A 206 -14.12 -15.56 -6.20
N ASN A 207 -14.39 -14.70 -7.20
CA ASN A 207 -14.44 -15.07 -8.61
C ASN A 207 -13.05 -15.14 -9.28
N ALA A 208 -12.03 -14.52 -8.70
CA ALA A 208 -10.67 -14.48 -9.24
C ALA A 208 -9.67 -15.28 -8.40
N PHE A 209 -9.94 -15.44 -7.11
CA PHE A 209 -9.08 -16.07 -6.11
C PHE A 209 -9.85 -17.11 -5.31
N ALA A 210 -9.11 -17.96 -4.60
CA ALA A 210 -9.65 -18.84 -3.57
C ALA A 210 -9.57 -18.17 -2.19
N ASN A 211 -10.36 -18.69 -1.23
CA ASN A 211 -10.29 -18.32 0.19
C ASN A 211 -10.32 -16.80 0.46
N ALA A 212 -11.07 -16.04 -0.33
CA ALA A 212 -11.22 -14.60 -0.11
C ALA A 212 -11.88 -14.33 1.25
N ARG A 213 -11.26 -13.45 2.05
CA ARG A 213 -11.74 -13.07 3.38
C ARG A 213 -11.39 -11.63 3.71
N ALA A 214 -12.16 -11.03 4.60
CA ALA A 214 -11.92 -9.71 5.16
C ALA A 214 -11.56 -9.83 6.65
N HIS A 215 -10.53 -9.10 7.06
CA HIS A 215 -10.09 -8.95 8.44
C HIS A 215 -10.35 -7.52 8.89
N VAL A 216 -11.18 -7.34 9.92
CA VAL A 216 -11.36 -6.03 10.56
C VAL A 216 -10.19 -5.83 11.53
N VAL A 217 -9.39 -4.82 11.28
CA VAL A 217 -8.25 -4.43 12.11
C VAL A 217 -8.66 -3.21 12.93
N THR A 218 -8.73 -3.38 14.25
CA THR A 218 -9.08 -2.31 15.19
C THR A 218 -7.82 -1.75 15.82
N PHE A 219 -7.75 -0.43 15.94
CA PHE A 219 -6.62 0.28 16.53
C PHE A 219 -7.08 1.46 17.38
N PRO A 220 -6.32 1.83 18.44
CA PRO A 220 -6.64 2.97 19.27
C PRO A 220 -6.61 4.29 18.48
N ASN A 221 -7.65 5.11 18.62
CA ASN A 221 -7.69 6.44 18.02
C ASN A 221 -7.65 7.53 19.10
N PRO A 222 -6.48 8.11 19.38
CA PRO A 222 -6.32 9.13 20.42
C PRO A 222 -7.04 10.45 20.11
N LEU A 223 -7.55 10.64 18.89
CA LEU A 223 -8.29 11.83 18.48
C LEU A 223 -9.78 11.74 18.83
N THR A 224 -10.32 10.53 18.94
CA THR A 224 -11.75 10.27 19.22
C THR A 224 -11.99 9.70 20.63
N GLU A 225 -10.93 9.46 21.42
CA GLU A 225 -10.98 8.78 22.72
C GLU A 225 -11.60 7.36 22.64
N GLY A 226 -11.47 6.71 21.47
CA GLY A 226 -12.02 5.38 21.20
C GLY A 226 -11.13 4.59 20.25
N ASP A 227 -11.70 3.55 19.66
CA ASP A 227 -11.04 2.76 18.63
C ASP A 227 -11.56 3.15 17.23
N SER A 228 -10.69 3.08 16.24
CA SER A 228 -11.03 3.06 14.82
C SER A 228 -10.77 1.68 14.26
N ALA A 229 -11.35 1.38 13.10
CA ALA A 229 -11.17 0.12 12.44
C ALA A 229 -11.18 0.31 10.93
N SER A 230 -10.32 -0.43 10.25
CA SER A 230 -10.29 -0.55 8.79
C SER A 230 -10.21 -2.02 8.39
N THR A 231 -10.31 -2.33 7.11
CA THR A 231 -10.40 -3.71 6.61
C THR A 231 -9.15 -4.08 5.84
N VAL A 232 -8.66 -5.30 6.04
CA VAL A 232 -7.68 -5.94 5.18
C VAL A 232 -8.36 -7.13 4.49
N TYR A 233 -8.45 -7.09 3.17
CA TYR A 233 -8.87 -8.24 2.37
C TYR A 233 -7.66 -9.10 2.04
N VAL A 234 -7.82 -10.42 2.13
CA VAL A 234 -6.78 -11.40 1.78
C VAL A 234 -7.41 -12.50 0.93
N ALA A 235 -6.75 -12.87 -0.15
CA ALA A 235 -7.22 -13.94 -1.04
C ALA A 235 -6.04 -14.68 -1.67
N ASP A 236 -6.17 -16.01 -1.80
CA ASP A 236 -5.12 -16.89 -2.30
C ASP A 236 -5.35 -17.20 -3.78
N LYS A 237 -4.29 -17.27 -4.56
CA LYS A 237 -4.35 -17.84 -5.90
C LYS A 237 -4.36 -19.37 -5.84
N SER A 238 -5.35 -19.99 -6.44
CA SER A 238 -5.42 -21.45 -6.65
C SER A 238 -4.26 -21.98 -7.49
#